data_9a6f22fce11fc6faffb036838361373a
#
_entry.id   9a6f22fce11fc6faffb036838361373a
#
_cell.length_a   1.000
_cell.length_b   1.000
_cell.length_c   1.000
_cell.angle_alpha   90.00
_cell.angle_beta   90.00
_cell.angle_gamma   90.00
#
_symmetry.space_group_name_H-M   'P 1'
#
loop_
_entity.id
_entity.type
_entity.pdbx_description
1 polymer ?
#
loop_
_entity_poly.entity_id
_entity_poly.type
_entity_poly.pdbx_seq_one_letter_code
_entity_poly.pdbx_strand_id
1 'polypeptide(L)'
;MLNKRGRSGKARISAIALLLAALLGGVLFSWPAGAAISKPRSTDAVNPLALSPESKKDLAAAARARLANDRLRRTGALTVTPAPVTKTVTAALAPQAGTSALVLYDNTGPYGQLGELYAMATANLAGHFGTVTAKPVSAYTAGMVNQYTATVYLGSTYYGGTVPDAVPAAFYQDAMATSRPVTWIGDNIWNMATAVGVLQFEQKYGWDPTNSYYESGGSLGDIDQVTYKNQQLTRNIPAGQDGGVLHPALLTGPGYPAVTTLAVAKDGTTGATSPWAIRSSNLTYLGEIPFAYVSESDRVIVFEDLLFDALAPATTERHRAFVRLEDISPKADPAQLRSIANYLKSQNIPYGINVIPVYKDPKGVYNNGVPETVTLAQAPAVVTELKNMLANGAVLMNHGYTHQYGTANNPYNGVTGDDFEFFRAHVDTADNVVLDGPPAEDSTVWAQGRITQALAGFAAAGLPKPALWTTPHYAASATDYRVLGQNYSARLERSLYFAGTLTGGTPDNSRYIGQFFPYSVKDVYGTTVLPENIGNYEPEAYNNHPPRLPADLIASAKANLAVRDGVASFFYHPYYPVTPLKQTIEGIKALGYTFVGPTALGQ
;
A
#
# COMPACT_ATOMS: atom_id res chain seq x y z
N MET A 1 -0.53 -77.33 5.47
CA MET A 1 0.89 -77.72 5.22
C MET A 1 1.54 -76.54 4.49
N LEU A 2 2.40 -75.86 5.19
CA LEU A 2 3.78 -75.50 4.79
C LEU A 2 3.93 -74.83 3.42
N ASN A 3 4.59 -73.76 3.24
CA ASN A 3 5.58 -72.98 3.96
C ASN A 3 6.30 -72.05 2.95
N LYS A 4 6.58 -70.89 3.35
CA LYS A 4 7.83 -70.14 3.11
C LYS A 4 8.15 -69.41 1.79
N ARG A 5 8.35 -68.11 2.00
CA ARG A 5 9.50 -67.22 1.58
C ARG A 5 9.50 -66.79 0.12
N GLY A 6 9.76 -65.62 -0.19
CA GLY A 6 10.32 -64.45 0.48
C GLY A 6 11.05 -63.55 -0.53
N ARG A 7 11.10 -62.30 -0.25
CA ARG A 7 12.11 -61.33 -0.65
C ARG A 7 12.66 -61.36 -2.09
N SER A 8 12.37 -60.33 -2.84
CA SER A 8 13.39 -59.42 -3.41
C SER A 8 12.77 -58.54 -4.52
N GLY A 9 12.49 -57.36 -4.21
CA GLY A 9 11.93 -56.35 -5.14
C GLY A 9 12.40 -54.92 -4.84
N LYS A 10 13.54 -54.76 -4.15
CA LYS A 10 14.06 -53.42 -3.82
C LYS A 10 15.50 -53.17 -4.28
N ALA A 11 15.98 -53.84 -5.31
CA ALA A 11 17.37 -53.70 -5.75
C ALA A 11 17.55 -53.40 -7.25
N ARG A 12 16.52 -52.93 -7.96
CA ARG A 12 16.68 -52.62 -9.41
C ARG A 12 16.31 -51.21 -9.83
N ILE A 13 16.04 -50.27 -8.91
CA ILE A 13 15.75 -48.86 -9.25
C ILE A 13 16.95 -47.95 -8.99
N SER A 14 17.98 -48.39 -8.26
CA SER A 14 19.17 -47.60 -7.98
C SER A 14 20.28 -47.65 -9.04
N ALA A 15 20.15 -48.48 -10.07
CA ALA A 15 21.20 -48.66 -11.07
C ALA A 15 20.97 -47.85 -12.38
N ILE A 16 19.76 -47.29 -12.57
CA ILE A 16 19.46 -46.48 -13.77
C ILE A 16 19.63 -44.98 -13.51
N ALA A 17 19.62 -44.54 -12.27
CA ALA A 17 19.89 -43.15 -11.91
C ALA A 17 21.37 -42.77 -11.91
N LEU A 18 22.29 -43.74 -11.90
CA LEU A 18 23.76 -43.48 -11.93
C LEU A 18 24.36 -43.54 -13.34
N LEU A 19 23.63 -43.94 -14.37
CA LEU A 19 24.16 -43.97 -15.76
C LEU A 19 23.74 -42.76 -16.61
N LEU A 20 22.81 -41.91 -16.15
CA LEU A 20 22.49 -40.65 -16.83
C LEU A 20 23.29 -39.45 -16.30
N ALA A 21 24.02 -39.58 -15.21
CA ALA A 21 24.91 -38.54 -14.67
C ALA A 21 26.32 -38.55 -15.27
N ALA A 22 26.66 -39.56 -16.11
CA ALA A 22 27.99 -39.73 -16.67
C ALA A 22 28.17 -39.27 -18.15
N LEU A 23 27.11 -38.67 -18.75
CA LEU A 23 27.18 -38.21 -20.15
C LEU A 23 26.94 -36.71 -20.33
N LEU A 24 26.90 -35.92 -19.24
CA LEU A 24 26.95 -34.46 -19.23
C LEU A 24 28.19 -33.94 -18.48
N GLY A 25 29.25 -34.68 -18.57
CA GLY A 25 30.59 -34.28 -18.09
C GLY A 25 31.27 -33.38 -19.09
N GLY A 26 31.40 -32.11 -18.73
CA GLY A 26 32.27 -31.23 -19.44
C GLY A 26 31.79 -29.80 -19.52
N VAL A 27 31.83 -29.08 -18.46
CA VAL A 27 32.57 -27.87 -18.13
C VAL A 27 32.24 -27.50 -16.68
N LEU A 28 33.00 -28.06 -15.77
CA LEU A 28 33.17 -27.47 -14.45
C LEU A 28 33.97 -26.19 -14.65
N PHE A 29 33.28 -25.04 -14.83
CA PHE A 29 33.89 -23.79 -14.46
C PHE A 29 34.09 -23.84 -12.94
N SER A 30 35.30 -24.13 -12.53
CA SER A 30 35.78 -23.81 -11.20
C SER A 30 35.73 -22.29 -11.08
N TRP A 31 34.69 -21.80 -10.45
CA TRP A 31 34.73 -20.46 -9.93
C TRP A 31 35.85 -20.40 -8.91
N PRO A 32 36.74 -19.37 -8.96
CA PRO A 32 37.64 -19.15 -7.86
C PRO A 32 36.77 -18.95 -6.63
N ALA A 33 37.14 -19.53 -5.51
CA ALA A 33 36.54 -19.30 -4.21
C ALA A 33 36.85 -17.85 -3.78
N GLY A 34 36.25 -16.92 -4.49
CA GLY A 34 35.97 -15.57 -4.04
C GLY A 34 34.68 -15.70 -3.21
N ALA A 35 34.74 -15.23 -1.97
CA ALA A 35 33.72 -15.28 -0.98
C ALA A 35 32.33 -15.24 -1.64
N ALA A 36 31.56 -16.30 -1.43
CA ALA A 36 30.13 -16.24 -1.69
C ALA A 36 29.63 -15.07 -0.84
N ILE A 37 29.35 -13.93 -1.49
CA ILE A 37 28.59 -12.85 -0.88
C ILE A 37 27.27 -13.54 -0.61
N SER A 38 27.05 -13.92 0.65
CA SER A 38 25.73 -14.38 1.10
C SER A 38 24.80 -13.25 0.70
N LYS A 39 23.78 -13.57 -0.10
CA LYS A 39 22.79 -12.59 -0.52
C LYS A 39 22.35 -11.83 0.73
N PRO A 40 22.38 -10.49 0.76
CA PRO A 40 21.68 -9.77 1.79
C PRO A 40 20.25 -10.35 1.80
N ARG A 41 19.77 -10.75 2.95
CA ARG A 41 18.36 -11.14 3.06
C ARG A 41 17.57 -9.88 2.87
N SER A 42 17.02 -9.67 1.69
CA SER A 42 16.09 -8.59 1.47
C SER A 42 14.95 -8.75 2.46
N THR A 43 14.89 -7.86 3.41
CA THR A 43 13.81 -7.79 4.38
C THR A 43 12.69 -6.89 3.86
N ASP A 44 12.27 -7.06 2.61
CA ASP A 44 10.99 -6.51 2.11
C ASP A 44 9.79 -6.97 2.96
N ALA A 45 10.10 -7.51 4.04
CA ALA A 45 9.35 -8.26 5.01
C ALA A 45 8.46 -7.42 5.93
N VAL A 46 8.56 -6.13 5.94
CA VAL A 46 7.43 -5.33 6.38
C VAL A 46 6.49 -5.32 5.21
N ASN A 47 5.38 -6.07 5.32
CA ASN A 47 4.26 -5.81 4.41
C ASN A 47 3.73 -4.40 4.75
N PRO A 48 4.22 -3.33 4.10
CA PRO A 48 3.82 -1.96 4.42
C PRO A 48 2.38 -1.68 4.00
N LEU A 49 1.70 -2.69 3.41
CA LEU A 49 0.31 -2.67 2.99
C LEU A 49 -0.61 -3.17 4.10
N ALA A 50 -0.08 -3.55 5.24
CA ALA A 50 -0.87 -4.10 6.32
C ALA A 50 -1.14 -3.05 7.40
N LEU A 51 -2.32 -3.16 8.00
CA LEU A 51 -2.54 -2.60 9.32
C LEU A 51 -1.56 -3.25 10.32
N SER A 52 -1.11 -2.47 11.29
CA SER A 52 -0.30 -2.99 12.40
C SER A 52 -1.01 -4.14 13.12
N PRO A 53 -0.29 -5.01 13.84
CA PRO A 53 -0.90 -6.09 14.61
C PRO A 53 -2.00 -5.60 15.56
N GLU A 54 -1.81 -4.46 16.24
CA GLU A 54 -2.83 -3.87 17.12
C GLU A 54 -4.04 -3.36 16.31
N SER A 55 -3.82 -2.68 15.18
CA SER A 55 -4.91 -2.25 14.30
C SER A 55 -5.69 -3.43 13.70
N LYS A 56 -5.03 -4.56 13.41
CA LYS A 56 -5.71 -5.80 12.97
C LYS A 56 -6.60 -6.40 14.06
N LYS A 57 -6.19 -6.34 15.34
CA LYS A 57 -7.03 -6.77 16.46
C LYS A 57 -8.28 -5.89 16.58
N ASP A 58 -8.09 -4.57 16.48
CA ASP A 58 -9.20 -3.60 16.48
C ASP A 58 -10.15 -3.85 15.31
N LEU A 59 -9.63 -4.09 14.10
CA LEU A 59 -10.42 -4.43 12.91
C LEU A 59 -11.25 -5.71 13.11
N ALA A 60 -10.65 -6.77 13.61
CA ALA A 60 -11.34 -8.04 13.84
C ALA A 60 -12.48 -7.88 14.87
N ALA A 61 -12.28 -7.06 15.89
CA ALA A 61 -13.31 -6.76 16.88
C ALA A 61 -14.43 -5.88 16.30
N ALA A 62 -14.07 -4.86 15.52
CA ALA A 62 -15.02 -3.99 14.82
C ALA A 62 -15.87 -4.78 13.81
N ALA A 63 -15.28 -5.71 13.05
CA ALA A 63 -15.97 -6.58 12.11
C ALA A 63 -17.05 -7.42 12.81
N ARG A 64 -16.71 -8.06 13.94
CA ARG A 64 -17.67 -8.84 14.73
C ARG A 64 -18.82 -7.97 15.27
N ALA A 65 -18.47 -6.78 15.78
CA ALA A 65 -19.48 -5.83 16.29
C ALA A 65 -20.42 -5.34 15.17
N ARG A 66 -19.87 -5.03 13.99
CA ARG A 66 -20.67 -4.65 12.79
C ARG A 66 -21.70 -5.70 12.46
N LEU A 67 -21.30 -6.96 12.29
CA LEU A 67 -22.19 -8.03 11.91
C LEU A 67 -23.27 -8.32 12.97
N ALA A 68 -22.91 -8.23 14.25
CA ALA A 68 -23.87 -8.37 15.33
C ALA A 68 -24.92 -7.23 15.31
N ASN A 69 -24.47 -5.99 15.18
CA ASN A 69 -25.35 -4.83 15.10
C ASN A 69 -26.21 -4.82 13.84
N ASP A 70 -25.68 -5.25 12.70
CA ASP A 70 -26.44 -5.37 11.46
C ASP A 70 -27.61 -6.37 11.58
N ARG A 71 -27.38 -7.52 12.22
CA ARG A 71 -28.44 -8.48 12.53
C ARG A 71 -29.51 -7.87 13.40
N LEU A 72 -29.14 -7.14 14.46
CA LEU A 72 -30.08 -6.47 15.37
C LEU A 72 -30.87 -5.38 14.64
N ARG A 73 -30.22 -4.59 13.76
CA ARG A 73 -30.88 -3.57 12.95
C ARG A 73 -31.96 -4.19 12.05
N ARG A 74 -31.63 -5.24 11.33
CA ARG A 74 -32.55 -5.94 10.42
C ARG A 74 -33.75 -6.60 11.12
N THR A 75 -33.58 -6.99 12.37
CA THR A 75 -34.69 -7.56 13.18
C THR A 75 -35.48 -6.48 13.92
N GLY A 76 -35.16 -5.21 13.78
CA GLY A 76 -35.76 -4.10 14.51
C GLY A 76 -35.40 -4.05 16.00
N ALA A 77 -34.49 -4.90 16.47
CA ALA A 77 -34.00 -4.90 17.84
C ALA A 77 -32.96 -3.79 18.13
N LEU A 78 -32.39 -3.18 17.08
CA LEU A 78 -31.54 -2.01 17.16
C LEU A 78 -32.20 -0.86 16.42
N THR A 79 -32.61 0.15 17.16
CA THR A 79 -33.15 1.38 16.59
C THR A 79 -32.11 2.49 16.75
N VAL A 80 -31.65 3.04 15.62
CA VAL A 80 -30.89 4.28 15.62
C VAL A 80 -31.86 5.42 15.49
N THR A 81 -31.88 6.31 16.46
CA THR A 81 -32.65 7.58 16.36
C THR A 81 -31.65 8.66 16.01
N PRO A 82 -31.50 9.04 14.72
CA PRO A 82 -30.66 10.17 14.34
C PRO A 82 -31.16 11.44 15.02
N ALA A 83 -30.23 12.37 15.29
CA ALA A 83 -30.61 13.66 15.83
C ALA A 83 -31.66 14.35 14.92
N PRO A 84 -32.70 14.99 15.47
CA PRO A 84 -33.74 15.61 14.66
C PRO A 84 -33.12 16.68 13.74
N VAL A 85 -33.56 16.61 12.50
CA VAL A 85 -33.11 17.51 11.43
C VAL A 85 -33.85 18.85 11.59
N THR A 86 -33.18 19.84 12.15
CA THR A 86 -33.65 21.24 12.10
C THR A 86 -33.20 21.87 10.78
N LYS A 87 -34.16 22.33 9.97
CA LYS A 87 -33.84 23.06 8.73
C LYS A 87 -33.12 24.37 9.09
N THR A 88 -31.79 24.33 9.05
CA THR A 88 -30.97 25.52 9.13
C THR A 88 -30.65 25.96 7.71
N VAL A 89 -31.21 27.06 7.27
CA VAL A 89 -30.81 27.72 6.03
C VAL A 89 -29.44 28.36 6.30
N THR A 90 -28.38 27.67 5.95
CA THR A 90 -27.02 28.21 6.05
C THR A 90 -26.68 28.93 4.76
N ALA A 91 -26.10 30.12 4.88
CA ALA A 91 -25.51 30.84 3.74
C ALA A 91 -24.49 29.93 3.07
N ALA A 92 -24.58 29.79 1.74
CA ALA A 92 -23.62 29.03 0.97
C ALA A 92 -22.23 29.66 1.18
N LEU A 93 -21.32 28.89 1.80
CA LEU A 93 -19.93 29.30 1.93
C LEU A 93 -19.27 29.25 0.54
N ALA A 94 -18.37 30.18 0.27
CA ALA A 94 -17.68 30.25 -1.01
C ALA A 94 -16.83 28.98 -1.25
N PRO A 95 -16.86 28.40 -2.48
CA PRO A 95 -16.00 27.27 -2.82
C PRO A 95 -14.51 27.61 -2.63
N GLN A 96 -13.71 26.61 -2.22
CA GLN A 96 -12.26 26.74 -2.24
C GLN A 96 -11.76 26.89 -3.69
N ALA A 97 -10.71 27.67 -3.88
CA ALA A 97 -10.06 27.82 -5.18
C ALA A 97 -9.29 26.53 -5.53
N GLY A 98 -9.43 26.06 -6.78
CA GLY A 98 -8.82 24.82 -7.27
C GLY A 98 -9.56 23.56 -6.83
N THR A 99 -9.01 22.40 -7.15
CA THR A 99 -9.55 21.10 -6.73
C THR A 99 -9.29 20.88 -5.24
N SER A 100 -10.32 20.49 -4.51
CA SER A 100 -10.24 20.28 -3.06
C SER A 100 -11.13 19.11 -2.62
N ALA A 101 -10.65 18.31 -1.68
CA ALA A 101 -11.36 17.19 -1.11
C ALA A 101 -11.63 17.41 0.39
N LEU A 102 -12.85 17.09 0.81
CA LEU A 102 -13.22 16.95 2.23
C LEU A 102 -13.26 15.45 2.56
N VAL A 103 -12.44 15.03 3.52
CA VAL A 103 -12.44 13.66 4.05
C VAL A 103 -13.01 13.70 5.46
N LEU A 104 -14.18 13.10 5.64
CA LEU A 104 -14.86 12.96 6.93
C LEU A 104 -14.73 11.51 7.42
N TYR A 105 -14.48 11.32 8.70
CA TYR A 105 -14.30 9.99 9.26
C TYR A 105 -14.86 9.85 10.66
N ASP A 106 -15.23 8.63 11.02
CA ASP A 106 -15.65 8.30 12.37
C ASP A 106 -14.42 8.17 13.27
N ASN A 107 -14.45 8.84 14.43
CA ASN A 107 -13.38 8.75 15.43
C ASN A 107 -13.89 8.43 16.84
N THR A 108 -15.15 8.06 16.95
CA THR A 108 -15.82 7.72 18.22
C THR A 108 -15.98 6.22 18.40
N GLY A 109 -16.35 5.81 19.60
CA GLY A 109 -16.46 4.39 19.94
C GLY A 109 -15.12 3.69 20.18
N PRO A 110 -15.13 2.39 20.43
CA PRO A 110 -13.94 1.64 20.87
C PRO A 110 -12.88 1.47 19.77
N TYR A 111 -13.22 1.70 18.51
CA TYR A 111 -12.35 1.50 17.34
C TYR A 111 -12.14 2.79 16.53
N GLY A 112 -12.33 3.95 17.13
CA GLY A 112 -12.28 5.26 16.44
C GLY A 112 -10.93 5.56 15.78
N GLN A 113 -9.82 5.00 16.27
CA GLN A 113 -8.51 5.13 15.64
C GLN A 113 -8.43 4.46 14.25
N LEU A 114 -9.23 3.44 13.96
CA LEU A 114 -9.31 2.86 12.60
C LEU A 114 -9.84 3.89 11.61
N GLY A 115 -10.82 4.70 12.01
CA GLY A 115 -11.34 5.78 11.17
C GLY A 115 -10.28 6.81 10.79
N GLU A 116 -9.40 7.18 11.74
CA GLU A 116 -8.28 8.08 11.47
C GLU A 116 -7.27 7.46 10.48
N LEU A 117 -6.92 6.17 10.66
CA LEU A 117 -6.03 5.46 9.74
C LEU A 117 -6.58 5.43 8.31
N TYR A 118 -7.86 5.12 8.17
CA TYR A 118 -8.53 5.11 6.86
C TYR A 118 -8.66 6.51 6.26
N ALA A 119 -8.84 7.52 7.11
CA ALA A 119 -8.87 8.91 6.67
C ALA A 119 -7.50 9.38 6.16
N MET A 120 -6.40 8.96 6.79
CA MET A 120 -5.05 9.23 6.29
C MET A 120 -4.85 8.57 4.92
N ALA A 121 -5.22 7.30 4.78
CA ALA A 121 -5.11 6.59 3.51
C ALA A 121 -5.91 7.29 2.39
N THR A 122 -7.13 7.72 2.69
CA THR A 122 -7.98 8.47 1.76
C THR A 122 -7.40 9.85 1.44
N ALA A 123 -6.92 10.57 2.46
CA ALA A 123 -6.36 11.91 2.29
C ALA A 123 -5.08 11.90 1.45
N ASN A 124 -4.23 10.89 1.64
CA ASN A 124 -3.03 10.69 0.82
C ASN A 124 -3.41 10.53 -0.67
N LEU A 125 -4.34 9.63 -0.98
CA LEU A 125 -4.82 9.42 -2.37
C LEU A 125 -5.44 10.69 -2.94
N ALA A 126 -6.29 11.38 -2.18
CA ALA A 126 -6.91 12.64 -2.58
C ALA A 126 -5.88 13.77 -2.77
N GLY A 127 -4.72 13.69 -2.11
CA GLY A 127 -3.58 14.61 -2.25
C GLY A 127 -2.93 14.62 -3.63
N HIS A 128 -3.29 13.68 -4.52
CA HIS A 128 -2.97 13.72 -5.94
C HIS A 128 -3.68 14.87 -6.67
N PHE A 129 -4.92 15.16 -6.29
CA PHE A 129 -5.80 16.05 -7.05
C PHE A 129 -5.73 17.50 -6.61
N GLY A 130 -5.27 17.77 -5.39
CA GLY A 130 -5.22 19.13 -4.85
C GLY A 130 -5.18 19.18 -3.34
N THR A 131 -5.85 20.17 -2.76
CA THR A 131 -5.87 20.34 -1.31
C THR A 131 -6.83 19.38 -0.64
N VAL A 132 -6.44 18.87 0.53
CA VAL A 132 -7.27 17.93 1.30
C VAL A 132 -7.48 18.47 2.72
N THR A 133 -8.73 18.40 3.17
CA THR A 133 -9.10 18.63 4.57
C THR A 133 -9.68 17.35 5.14
N ALA A 134 -8.99 16.74 6.09
CA ALA A 134 -9.48 15.57 6.82
C ALA A 134 -9.95 15.98 8.22
N LYS A 135 -11.16 15.57 8.60
CA LYS A 135 -11.76 15.90 9.91
C LYS A 135 -12.63 14.75 10.43
N PRO A 136 -12.70 14.57 11.76
CA PRO A 136 -13.77 13.76 12.35
C PRO A 136 -15.14 14.25 11.86
N VAL A 137 -16.06 13.33 11.56
CA VAL A 137 -17.39 13.70 11.08
C VAL A 137 -18.16 14.53 12.12
N SER A 138 -17.91 14.30 13.41
CA SER A 138 -18.48 15.08 14.51
C SER A 138 -18.12 16.59 14.48
N ALA A 139 -17.05 16.95 13.76
CA ALA A 139 -16.64 18.34 13.55
C ALA A 139 -17.22 18.98 12.28
N TYR A 140 -18.17 18.30 11.62
CA TYR A 140 -18.85 18.84 10.45
C TYR A 140 -19.77 20.02 10.82
N THR A 141 -19.72 21.05 10.01
CA THR A 141 -20.61 22.22 10.11
C THR A 141 -21.44 22.36 8.85
N ALA A 142 -22.68 22.85 9.00
CA ALA A 142 -23.63 22.97 7.90
C ALA A 142 -23.04 23.75 6.71
N GLY A 143 -23.30 23.25 5.50
CA GLY A 143 -22.81 23.83 4.24
C GLY A 143 -21.37 23.44 3.87
N MET A 144 -20.63 22.73 4.73
CA MET A 144 -19.22 22.40 4.50
C MET A 144 -18.99 21.62 3.20
N VAL A 145 -19.85 20.66 2.84
CA VAL A 145 -19.73 19.89 1.57
C VAL A 145 -19.69 20.78 0.33
N ASN A 146 -20.31 21.96 0.37
CA ASN A 146 -20.39 22.86 -0.77
C ASN A 146 -19.09 23.69 -0.97
N GLN A 147 -18.20 23.71 0.02
CA GLN A 147 -16.92 24.39 -0.07
C GLN A 147 -15.86 23.61 -0.85
N TYR A 148 -16.06 22.30 -1.03
CA TYR A 148 -15.10 21.38 -1.64
C TYR A 148 -15.57 20.92 -3.00
N THR A 149 -14.64 20.46 -3.83
CA THR A 149 -14.95 19.83 -5.12
C THR A 149 -15.72 18.52 -4.90
N ALA A 150 -15.28 17.71 -3.92
CA ALA A 150 -15.94 16.47 -3.54
C ALA A 150 -15.75 16.17 -2.06
N THR A 151 -16.63 15.35 -1.51
CA THR A 151 -16.58 14.85 -0.12
C THR A 151 -16.48 13.33 -0.11
N VAL A 152 -15.58 12.78 0.71
CA VAL A 152 -15.52 11.36 1.04
C VAL A 152 -15.85 11.18 2.51
N TYR A 153 -16.81 10.32 2.82
CA TYR A 153 -17.12 9.94 4.20
C TYR A 153 -16.79 8.47 4.44
N LEU A 154 -16.08 8.22 5.53
CA LEU A 154 -15.62 6.91 5.98
C LEU A 154 -16.42 6.49 7.22
N GLY A 155 -17.46 5.72 6.99
CA GLY A 155 -18.27 5.09 8.03
C GLY A 155 -17.55 3.85 8.56
N SER A 156 -16.66 4.03 9.53
CA SER A 156 -15.86 2.97 10.14
C SER A 156 -16.39 2.50 11.49
N THR A 157 -17.25 3.29 12.12
CA THR A 157 -17.95 2.96 13.35
C THR A 157 -19.43 2.71 13.05
N TYR A 158 -19.91 1.53 13.40
CA TYR A 158 -21.34 1.22 13.29
C TYR A 158 -22.10 1.95 14.41
N TYR A 159 -22.75 3.07 14.08
CA TYR A 159 -23.55 3.82 15.03
C TYR A 159 -24.89 3.18 15.27
N GLY A 160 -25.24 3.05 16.54
CA GLY A 160 -26.45 2.43 17.05
C GLY A 160 -26.19 1.60 18.29
N GLY A 161 -27.19 1.29 19.05
CA GLY A 161 -27.05 0.52 20.28
C GLY A 161 -26.18 1.22 21.33
N THR A 162 -25.00 0.66 21.61
CA THR A 162 -24.10 1.19 22.63
C THR A 162 -23.23 2.36 22.16
N VAL A 163 -23.12 2.59 20.85
CA VAL A 163 -22.35 3.70 20.28
C VAL A 163 -23.33 4.71 19.67
N PRO A 164 -23.56 5.85 20.33
CA PRO A 164 -24.45 6.88 19.81
C PRO A 164 -24.00 7.40 18.45
N ASP A 165 -24.94 7.79 17.59
CA ASP A 165 -24.64 8.40 16.31
C ASP A 165 -23.93 9.74 16.51
N ALA A 166 -22.69 9.84 16.05
CA ALA A 166 -21.87 11.04 16.14
C ALA A 166 -21.93 11.89 14.85
N VAL A 167 -22.66 11.45 13.83
CA VAL A 167 -22.79 12.19 12.57
C VAL A 167 -23.79 13.35 12.76
N PRO A 168 -23.37 14.61 12.56
CA PRO A 168 -24.29 15.73 12.66
C PRO A 168 -25.43 15.63 11.63
N ALA A 169 -26.68 15.90 12.05
CA ALA A 169 -27.84 15.91 11.16
C ALA A 169 -27.65 16.84 9.94
N ALA A 170 -26.90 17.93 10.11
CA ALA A 170 -26.55 18.83 9.02
C ALA A 170 -25.75 18.12 7.90
N PHE A 171 -24.88 17.16 8.21
CA PHE A 171 -24.17 16.42 7.18
C PHE A 171 -25.11 15.55 6.35
N TYR A 172 -26.03 14.85 6.99
CA TYR A 172 -27.05 14.06 6.28
C TYR A 172 -27.89 14.91 5.32
N GLN A 173 -28.32 16.10 5.78
CA GLN A 173 -29.09 17.04 4.95
C GLN A 173 -28.28 17.57 3.78
N ASP A 174 -27.07 18.03 4.06
CA ASP A 174 -26.20 18.64 3.06
C ASP A 174 -25.75 17.63 2.02
N ALA A 175 -25.40 16.39 2.41
CA ALA A 175 -25.08 15.30 1.49
C ALA A 175 -26.27 14.97 0.57
N MET A 176 -27.50 15.01 1.12
CA MET A 176 -28.73 14.85 0.34
C MET A 176 -28.99 16.03 -0.60
N ALA A 177 -28.72 17.27 -0.18
CA ALA A 177 -29.09 18.48 -0.92
C ALA A 177 -28.05 18.92 -1.96
N THR A 178 -26.76 18.67 -1.71
CA THR A 178 -25.68 19.12 -2.59
C THR A 178 -25.72 18.49 -3.98
N SER A 179 -25.24 19.21 -4.98
CA SER A 179 -24.90 18.68 -6.31
C SER A 179 -23.45 18.22 -6.42
N ARG A 180 -22.62 18.48 -5.39
CA ARG A 180 -21.21 18.06 -5.37
C ARG A 180 -21.12 16.54 -5.19
N PRO A 181 -20.12 15.88 -5.79
CA PRO A 181 -19.90 14.45 -5.57
C PRO A 181 -19.70 14.12 -4.08
N VAL A 182 -20.42 13.11 -3.60
CA VAL A 182 -20.25 12.52 -2.28
C VAL A 182 -19.94 11.06 -2.45
N THR A 183 -18.80 10.62 -1.93
CA THR A 183 -18.44 9.21 -1.84
C THR A 183 -18.65 8.75 -0.41
N TRP A 184 -19.59 7.82 -0.23
CA TRP A 184 -19.89 7.20 1.06
C TRP A 184 -19.32 5.80 1.12
N ILE A 185 -18.51 5.50 2.13
CA ILE A 185 -17.84 4.21 2.26
C ILE A 185 -18.22 3.54 3.58
N GLY A 186 -18.78 2.33 3.52
CA GLY A 186 -19.07 1.52 4.69
C GLY A 186 -20.35 1.91 5.43
N ASP A 187 -20.26 2.03 6.76
CA ASP A 187 -21.39 2.09 7.67
C ASP A 187 -22.23 3.39 7.58
N ASN A 188 -23.35 3.39 8.27
CA ASN A 188 -24.20 4.54 8.61
C ASN A 188 -25.03 5.15 7.47
N ILE A 189 -25.02 4.61 6.27
CA ILE A 189 -25.83 5.12 5.15
C ILE A 189 -27.35 4.99 5.43
N TRP A 190 -27.77 3.97 6.19
CA TRP A 190 -29.14 3.80 6.67
C TRP A 190 -29.57 4.88 7.67
N ASN A 191 -28.63 5.44 8.45
CA ASN A 191 -28.89 6.55 9.36
C ASN A 191 -29.20 7.81 8.56
N MET A 192 -28.46 8.07 7.47
CA MET A 192 -28.78 9.16 6.53
C MET A 192 -30.18 9.01 5.97
N ALA A 193 -30.52 7.83 5.43
CA ALA A 193 -31.86 7.60 4.87
C ALA A 193 -32.96 7.79 5.90
N THR A 194 -32.75 7.32 7.12
CA THR A 194 -33.72 7.52 8.22
C THR A 194 -33.84 9.00 8.60
N ALA A 195 -32.72 9.74 8.66
CA ALA A 195 -32.72 11.14 9.05
C ALA A 195 -33.40 12.06 8.01
N VAL A 196 -33.19 11.80 6.71
CA VAL A 196 -33.76 12.62 5.63
C VAL A 196 -35.16 12.15 5.18
N GLY A 197 -35.54 10.94 5.57
CA GLY A 197 -36.73 10.23 5.15
C GLY A 197 -36.43 9.17 4.10
N VAL A 198 -36.75 7.90 4.42
CA VAL A 198 -36.39 6.75 3.57
C VAL A 198 -36.91 6.91 2.14
N LEU A 199 -38.20 7.25 1.98
CA LEU A 199 -38.78 7.45 0.66
C LEU A 199 -38.07 8.57 -0.15
N GLN A 200 -37.66 9.65 0.51
CA GLN A 200 -36.95 10.75 -0.15
C GLN A 200 -35.55 10.30 -0.60
N PHE A 201 -34.89 9.50 0.21
CA PHE A 201 -33.61 8.89 -0.17
C PHE A 201 -33.77 7.96 -1.38
N GLU A 202 -34.75 7.07 -1.34
CA GLU A 202 -35.05 6.11 -2.41
C GLU A 202 -35.38 6.82 -3.74
N GLN A 203 -36.21 7.85 -3.69
CA GLN A 203 -36.60 8.64 -4.86
C GLN A 203 -35.40 9.40 -5.48
N LYS A 204 -34.42 9.77 -4.67
CA LYS A 204 -33.21 10.43 -5.17
C LYS A 204 -32.15 9.44 -5.67
N TYR A 205 -31.99 8.29 -4.99
CA TYR A 205 -30.86 7.40 -5.22
C TYR A 205 -31.22 6.02 -5.77
N GLY A 206 -32.49 5.61 -5.81
CA GLY A 206 -32.95 4.37 -6.44
C GLY A 206 -32.60 3.09 -5.67
N TRP A 207 -32.31 3.17 -4.38
CA TRP A 207 -32.04 2.01 -3.54
C TRP A 207 -32.39 2.28 -2.08
N ASP A 208 -32.63 1.22 -1.32
CA ASP A 208 -33.04 1.29 0.08
C ASP A 208 -31.91 0.82 1.01
N PRO A 209 -31.17 1.73 1.68
CA PRO A 209 -30.13 1.33 2.61
C PRO A 209 -30.66 0.70 3.90
N THR A 210 -31.95 0.90 4.24
CA THR A 210 -32.53 0.32 5.45
C THR A 210 -32.79 -1.17 5.29
N ASN A 211 -33.10 -1.64 4.08
CA ASN A 211 -33.23 -3.04 3.71
C ASN A 211 -31.93 -3.66 3.16
N SER A 212 -30.89 -2.86 2.99
CA SER A 212 -29.55 -3.37 2.66
C SER A 212 -28.92 -4.10 3.85
N TYR A 213 -28.03 -5.05 3.60
CA TYR A 213 -27.46 -5.88 4.67
C TYR A 213 -26.00 -6.24 4.38
N TYR A 214 -25.23 -6.40 5.45
CA TYR A 214 -23.93 -7.06 5.33
C TYR A 214 -24.13 -8.56 5.15
N GLU A 215 -23.31 -9.15 4.30
CA GLU A 215 -23.33 -10.59 4.08
C GLU A 215 -23.10 -11.34 5.40
N SER A 216 -24.05 -12.24 5.72
CA SER A 216 -24.08 -12.91 7.03
C SER A 216 -24.30 -14.42 6.93
N GLY A 217 -24.32 -14.96 5.74
CA GLY A 217 -24.60 -16.38 5.53
C GLY A 217 -23.31 -17.14 5.20
N GLY A 218 -22.80 -17.91 6.09
CA GLY A 218 -21.63 -18.71 5.82
C GLY A 218 -20.37 -18.17 6.48
N SER A 219 -19.21 -18.46 5.94
CA SER A 219 -17.95 -17.94 6.40
C SER A 219 -17.76 -16.51 5.91
N LEU A 220 -17.42 -15.62 6.83
CA LEU A 220 -16.89 -14.31 6.46
C LEU A 220 -15.59 -14.53 5.67
N GLY A 221 -15.44 -13.87 4.53
CA GLY A 221 -14.31 -14.08 3.64
C GLY A 221 -14.64 -14.90 2.40
N ASP A 222 -15.89 -15.27 2.18
CA ASP A 222 -16.33 -15.93 0.96
C ASP A 222 -16.25 -14.98 -0.25
N ILE A 223 -16.41 -13.67 -0.05
CA ILE A 223 -16.15 -12.68 -1.09
C ILE A 223 -14.62 -12.50 -1.21
N ASP A 224 -14.05 -13.06 -2.24
CA ASP A 224 -12.60 -13.09 -2.49
C ASP A 224 -12.15 -12.26 -3.69
N GLN A 225 -13.10 -11.71 -4.45
CA GLN A 225 -12.83 -11.01 -5.69
C GLN A 225 -13.76 -9.80 -5.88
N VAL A 226 -13.21 -8.75 -6.48
CA VAL A 226 -13.97 -7.61 -6.99
C VAL A 226 -13.60 -7.40 -8.47
N THR A 227 -14.61 -7.30 -9.33
CA THR A 227 -14.41 -7.02 -10.76
C THR A 227 -14.67 -5.54 -11.04
N TYR A 228 -13.72 -4.87 -11.71
CA TYR A 228 -13.80 -3.48 -12.12
C TYR A 228 -13.11 -3.26 -13.46
N LYS A 229 -13.73 -2.55 -14.41
CA LYS A 229 -13.16 -2.29 -15.76
C LYS A 229 -12.53 -3.54 -16.42
N ASN A 230 -13.19 -4.68 -16.31
CA ASN A 230 -12.71 -6.00 -16.78
C ASN A 230 -11.44 -6.52 -16.08
N GLN A 231 -10.97 -5.91 -15.01
CA GLN A 231 -9.93 -6.45 -14.14
C GLN A 231 -10.57 -7.23 -13.00
N GLN A 232 -9.95 -8.38 -12.68
CA GLN A 232 -10.30 -9.18 -11.50
C GLN A 232 -9.31 -8.83 -10.39
N LEU A 233 -9.82 -8.17 -9.37
CA LEU A 233 -9.04 -7.67 -8.24
C LEU A 233 -9.25 -8.58 -7.03
N THR A 234 -8.18 -8.83 -6.29
CA THR A 234 -8.23 -9.71 -5.11
C THR A 234 -8.94 -9.05 -3.93
N ARG A 235 -9.49 -9.87 -3.03
CA ARG A 235 -10.00 -9.46 -1.73
C ARG A 235 -9.65 -10.53 -0.70
N ASN A 236 -8.44 -10.44 -0.14
CA ASN A 236 -7.86 -11.46 0.72
C ASN A 236 -8.03 -11.11 2.22
N ILE A 237 -9.26 -11.04 2.70
CA ILE A 237 -9.54 -10.79 4.11
C ILE A 237 -9.69 -12.13 4.83
N PRO A 238 -8.88 -12.40 5.88
CA PRO A 238 -8.98 -13.65 6.63
C PRO A 238 -10.36 -13.84 7.27
N ALA A 239 -10.83 -15.07 7.28
CA ALA A 239 -12.06 -15.44 7.98
C ALA A 239 -12.01 -14.98 9.47
N GLY A 240 -13.13 -14.47 9.97
CA GLY A 240 -13.22 -13.91 11.33
C GLY A 240 -12.66 -12.49 11.49
N GLN A 241 -12.06 -11.92 10.43
CA GLN A 241 -11.64 -10.52 10.37
C GLN A 241 -12.42 -9.73 9.31
N ASP A 242 -13.26 -10.41 8.56
CA ASP A 242 -14.09 -9.83 7.53
C ASP A 242 -15.39 -9.25 8.13
N GLY A 243 -15.61 -7.96 7.93
CA GLY A 243 -16.84 -7.27 8.30
C GLY A 243 -17.94 -7.36 7.24
N GLY A 244 -17.72 -8.12 6.17
CA GLY A 244 -18.63 -8.26 5.04
C GLY A 244 -18.63 -7.06 4.08
N VAL A 245 -19.35 -7.24 2.98
CA VAL A 245 -19.67 -6.19 2.01
C VAL A 245 -21.16 -5.89 2.09
N LEU A 246 -21.54 -4.63 2.17
CA LEU A 246 -22.98 -4.27 2.18
C LEU A 246 -23.59 -4.55 0.81
N HIS A 247 -24.63 -5.38 0.80
CA HIS A 247 -25.49 -5.62 -0.36
C HIS A 247 -26.54 -4.51 -0.46
N PRO A 248 -26.49 -3.61 -1.45
CA PRO A 248 -27.51 -2.58 -1.60
C PRO A 248 -28.82 -3.19 -2.12
N ALA A 249 -29.93 -2.85 -1.46
CA ALA A 249 -31.27 -3.22 -1.91
C ALA A 249 -31.70 -2.27 -3.04
N LEU A 250 -31.40 -2.63 -4.29
CA LEU A 250 -31.71 -1.82 -5.47
C LEU A 250 -33.22 -1.82 -5.74
N LEU A 251 -33.77 -0.65 -6.06
CA LEU A 251 -35.18 -0.46 -6.39
C LEU A 251 -35.36 -0.32 -7.91
N THR A 252 -36.45 -0.89 -8.40
CA THR A 252 -36.82 -0.84 -9.82
C THR A 252 -38.24 -0.36 -9.96
N GLY A 253 -38.53 0.40 -11.02
CA GLY A 253 -39.86 0.86 -11.33
C GLY A 253 -40.00 2.37 -11.47
N PRO A 254 -41.21 2.85 -11.80
CA PRO A 254 -41.49 4.27 -11.97
C PRO A 254 -41.26 5.04 -10.67
N GLY A 255 -40.52 6.14 -10.75
CA GLY A 255 -40.25 7.01 -9.59
C GLY A 255 -38.87 6.79 -8.93
N TYR A 256 -38.11 5.77 -9.34
CA TYR A 256 -36.74 5.55 -8.86
C TYR A 256 -35.74 5.77 -9.98
N PRO A 257 -34.64 6.51 -9.75
CA PRO A 257 -33.58 6.65 -10.73
C PRO A 257 -32.82 5.34 -10.92
N ALA A 258 -32.22 5.18 -12.10
CA ALA A 258 -31.33 4.05 -12.36
C ALA A 258 -30.08 4.14 -11.47
N VAL A 259 -29.71 3.02 -10.89
CA VAL A 259 -28.45 2.85 -10.15
C VAL A 259 -27.43 2.19 -11.05
N THR A 260 -26.25 2.81 -11.18
CA THR A 260 -25.13 2.24 -11.94
C THR A 260 -24.27 1.40 -11.01
N THR A 261 -24.11 0.12 -11.29
CA THR A 261 -23.11 -0.72 -10.65
C THR A 261 -21.76 -0.43 -11.26
N LEU A 262 -20.81 0.05 -10.46
CA LEU A 262 -19.46 0.42 -10.87
C LEU A 262 -18.49 -0.77 -10.73
N ALA A 263 -18.59 -1.50 -9.63
CA ALA A 263 -17.77 -2.68 -9.36
C ALA A 263 -18.63 -3.79 -8.74
N VAL A 264 -18.24 -5.03 -8.99
CA VAL A 264 -18.99 -6.22 -8.61
C VAL A 264 -18.14 -7.10 -7.70
N ALA A 265 -18.65 -7.39 -6.49
CA ALA A 265 -18.12 -8.39 -5.59
C ALA A 265 -18.53 -9.78 -6.05
N LYS A 266 -17.66 -10.77 -5.85
CA LYS A 266 -17.93 -12.17 -6.15
C LYS A 266 -17.57 -13.05 -4.96
N ASP A 267 -18.47 -13.94 -4.62
CA ASP A 267 -18.25 -15.03 -3.68
C ASP A 267 -17.52 -16.17 -4.42
N GLY A 268 -16.30 -16.49 -3.99
CA GLY A 268 -15.45 -17.51 -4.60
C GLY A 268 -15.96 -18.93 -4.37
N THR A 269 -16.78 -19.15 -3.33
CA THR A 269 -17.35 -20.46 -2.98
C THR A 269 -18.61 -20.75 -3.78
N THR A 270 -19.54 -19.80 -3.83
CA THR A 270 -20.85 -20.00 -4.48
C THR A 270 -20.88 -19.47 -5.91
N GLY A 271 -19.98 -18.56 -6.27
CA GLY A 271 -19.99 -17.83 -7.53
C GLY A 271 -21.03 -16.72 -7.57
N ALA A 272 -21.75 -16.47 -6.48
CA ALA A 272 -22.73 -15.38 -6.39
C ALA A 272 -22.04 -14.02 -6.54
N THR A 273 -22.78 -13.07 -7.11
CA THR A 273 -22.26 -11.71 -7.32
C THR A 273 -23.21 -10.67 -6.75
N SER A 274 -22.63 -9.56 -6.26
CA SER A 274 -23.39 -8.41 -5.78
C SER A 274 -22.67 -7.11 -6.11
N PRO A 275 -23.34 -5.96 -6.13
CA PRO A 275 -22.67 -4.68 -6.29
C PRO A 275 -21.71 -4.42 -5.13
N TRP A 276 -20.44 -4.16 -5.45
CA TRP A 276 -19.42 -3.70 -4.50
C TRP A 276 -19.39 -2.18 -4.39
N ALA A 277 -19.56 -1.51 -5.53
CA ALA A 277 -19.70 -0.06 -5.61
C ALA A 277 -20.83 0.31 -6.57
N ILE A 278 -21.63 1.30 -6.16
CA ILE A 278 -22.74 1.83 -6.97
C ILE A 278 -22.68 3.35 -7.04
N ARG A 279 -23.30 3.90 -8.10
CA ARG A 279 -23.48 5.35 -8.25
C ARG A 279 -24.91 5.68 -8.64
N SER A 280 -25.46 6.68 -7.99
CA SER A 280 -26.71 7.30 -8.39
C SER A 280 -26.71 8.78 -8.00
N SER A 281 -27.14 9.64 -8.93
CA SER A 281 -27.12 11.09 -8.74
C SER A 281 -25.71 11.58 -8.31
N ASN A 282 -25.59 12.33 -7.22
CA ASN A 282 -24.32 12.82 -6.68
C ASN A 282 -23.63 11.82 -5.72
N LEU A 283 -24.25 10.68 -5.42
CA LEU A 283 -23.75 9.70 -4.45
C LEU A 283 -23.04 8.53 -5.14
N THR A 284 -21.80 8.29 -4.76
CA THR A 284 -21.09 7.02 -4.99
C THR A 284 -21.02 6.29 -3.65
N TYR A 285 -21.46 5.03 -3.60
CA TYR A 285 -21.44 4.21 -2.39
C TYR A 285 -20.53 2.98 -2.59
N LEU A 286 -19.64 2.73 -1.63
CA LEU A 286 -18.80 1.53 -1.56
C LEU A 286 -19.24 0.68 -0.36
N GLY A 287 -19.49 -0.60 -0.60
CA GLY A 287 -20.02 -1.53 0.41
C GLY A 287 -19.06 -1.91 1.53
N GLU A 288 -17.78 -1.55 1.44
CA GLU A 288 -16.77 -1.76 2.47
C GLU A 288 -15.69 -0.70 2.43
N ILE A 289 -14.91 -0.57 3.50
CA ILE A 289 -13.68 0.23 3.54
C ILE A 289 -12.55 -0.60 2.93
N PRO A 290 -11.91 -0.18 1.81
CA PRO A 290 -11.01 -1.04 1.03
C PRO A 290 -9.58 -1.12 1.55
N PHE A 291 -9.25 -0.53 2.70
CA PHE A 291 -7.87 -0.37 3.17
C PHE A 291 -7.33 -1.47 4.08
N ALA A 292 -8.16 -2.47 4.41
CA ALA A 292 -7.72 -3.60 5.20
C ALA A 292 -7.23 -4.74 4.29
N TYR A 293 -6.09 -5.36 4.61
CA TYR A 293 -5.54 -6.50 3.86
C TYR A 293 -5.33 -6.22 2.37
N VAL A 294 -4.66 -5.13 2.07
CA VAL A 294 -4.37 -4.69 0.69
C VAL A 294 -3.18 -5.43 0.10
N SER A 295 -3.21 -5.68 -1.20
CA SER A 295 -2.12 -6.18 -2.02
C SER A 295 -2.01 -5.40 -3.33
N GLU A 296 -0.96 -5.64 -4.12
CA GLU A 296 -0.66 -4.91 -5.35
C GLU A 296 -1.70 -5.09 -6.49
N SER A 297 -2.61 -6.06 -6.33
CA SER A 297 -3.72 -6.34 -7.27
C SER A 297 -5.08 -6.34 -6.58
N ASP A 298 -5.20 -5.62 -5.49
CA ASP A 298 -6.35 -5.61 -4.60
C ASP A 298 -7.46 -4.64 -5.06
N ARG A 299 -8.66 -4.84 -4.49
CA ARG A 299 -9.84 -4.00 -4.73
C ARG A 299 -9.70 -2.52 -4.35
N VAL A 300 -8.66 -2.14 -3.61
CA VAL A 300 -8.37 -0.72 -3.32
C VAL A 300 -8.21 0.08 -4.62
N ILE A 301 -7.71 -0.55 -5.68
CA ILE A 301 -7.56 0.01 -7.03
C ILE A 301 -8.87 0.60 -7.57
N VAL A 302 -10.01 0.01 -7.21
CA VAL A 302 -11.33 0.58 -7.59
C VAL A 302 -11.53 1.96 -6.99
N PHE A 303 -11.27 2.11 -5.70
CA PHE A 303 -11.41 3.39 -5.01
C PHE A 303 -10.40 4.43 -5.53
N GLU A 304 -9.19 4.01 -5.81
CA GLU A 304 -8.12 4.85 -6.37
C GLU A 304 -8.54 5.47 -7.71
N ASP A 305 -9.20 4.70 -8.59
CA ASP A 305 -9.72 5.25 -9.86
C ASP A 305 -11.03 6.04 -9.67
N LEU A 306 -11.91 5.65 -8.76
CA LEU A 306 -13.18 6.38 -8.52
C LEU A 306 -12.95 7.80 -7.95
N LEU A 307 -11.80 8.07 -7.35
CA LEU A 307 -11.42 9.42 -6.95
C LEU A 307 -11.27 10.37 -8.15
N PHE A 308 -10.85 9.88 -9.32
CA PHE A 308 -10.82 10.69 -10.54
C PHE A 308 -12.23 11.13 -10.95
N ASP A 309 -13.22 10.26 -10.84
CA ASP A 309 -14.60 10.61 -11.18
C ASP A 309 -15.13 11.74 -10.29
N ALA A 310 -14.72 11.78 -9.03
CA ALA A 310 -15.15 12.79 -8.07
C ALA A 310 -14.35 14.11 -8.15
N LEU A 311 -13.04 14.05 -8.41
CA LEU A 311 -12.12 15.17 -8.25
C LEU A 311 -11.55 15.69 -9.57
N ALA A 312 -11.39 14.82 -10.59
CA ALA A 312 -10.80 15.17 -11.88
C ALA A 312 -11.39 14.32 -13.03
N PRO A 313 -12.70 14.40 -13.30
CA PRO A 313 -13.38 13.50 -14.27
C PRO A 313 -12.90 13.65 -15.73
N ALA A 314 -12.25 14.76 -16.05
CA ALA A 314 -11.69 15.02 -17.39
C ALA A 314 -10.28 14.43 -17.59
N THR A 315 -9.70 13.76 -16.59
CA THR A 315 -8.37 13.15 -16.71
C THR A 315 -8.40 12.06 -17.78
N THR A 316 -7.51 12.18 -18.76
CA THR A 316 -7.34 11.19 -19.83
C THR A 316 -6.55 9.99 -19.34
N GLU A 317 -6.82 8.82 -19.91
CA GLU A 317 -6.14 7.58 -19.55
C GLU A 317 -4.67 7.64 -19.99
N ARG A 318 -3.76 7.28 -19.06
CA ARG A 318 -2.32 7.31 -19.27
C ARG A 318 -1.65 6.29 -18.36
N HIS A 319 -0.79 5.42 -18.93
CA HIS A 319 -0.11 4.36 -18.18
C HIS A 319 1.42 4.51 -18.28
N ARG A 320 2.05 4.83 -17.16
CA ARG A 320 3.48 5.04 -17.04
C ARG A 320 4.10 3.95 -16.17
N ALA A 321 5.35 3.59 -16.45
CA ALA A 321 6.10 2.65 -15.64
C ALA A 321 7.43 3.25 -15.17
N PHE A 322 7.92 2.75 -14.05
CA PHE A 322 9.23 3.12 -13.51
C PHE A 322 9.93 1.91 -12.89
N VAL A 323 11.25 1.89 -13.00
CA VAL A 323 12.10 0.88 -12.35
C VAL A 323 13.24 1.55 -11.60
N ARG A 324 13.54 1.06 -10.40
CA ARG A 324 14.74 1.44 -9.68
C ARG A 324 15.55 0.20 -9.26
N LEU A 325 16.85 0.38 -9.14
CA LEU A 325 17.75 -0.59 -8.55
C LEU A 325 17.91 -0.25 -7.07
N GLU A 326 17.74 -1.24 -6.20
CA GLU A 326 17.73 -1.04 -4.75
C GLU A 326 18.96 -1.65 -4.09
N ASP A 327 19.29 -1.22 -2.87
CA ASP A 327 20.36 -1.73 -2.03
C ASP A 327 21.78 -1.67 -2.64
N ILE A 328 22.05 -0.66 -3.44
CA ILE A 328 23.40 -0.48 -3.97
C ILE A 328 24.32 0.08 -2.87
N SER A 329 25.11 -0.79 -2.28
CA SER A 329 26.08 -0.45 -1.22
C SER A 329 27.52 -0.43 -1.76
N PRO A 330 28.52 -0.01 -0.96
CA PRO A 330 29.95 -0.15 -1.31
C PRO A 330 30.40 -1.59 -1.63
N LYS A 331 29.63 -2.59 -1.27
CA LYS A 331 29.89 -4.02 -1.53
C LYS A 331 29.20 -4.56 -2.79
N ALA A 332 28.45 -3.72 -3.53
CA ALA A 332 27.79 -4.15 -4.76
C ALA A 332 28.79 -4.63 -5.82
N ASP A 333 28.40 -5.62 -6.64
CA ASP A 333 29.22 -6.11 -7.74
C ASP A 333 29.18 -5.14 -8.94
N PRO A 334 30.31 -4.49 -9.30
CA PRO A 334 30.32 -3.54 -10.41
C PRO A 334 29.99 -4.20 -11.77
N ALA A 335 30.28 -5.49 -11.94
CA ALA A 335 30.00 -6.19 -13.19
C ALA A 335 28.50 -6.42 -13.38
N GLN A 336 27.78 -6.76 -12.30
CA GLN A 336 26.31 -6.87 -12.33
C GLN A 336 25.64 -5.51 -12.56
N LEU A 337 26.09 -4.46 -11.85
CA LEU A 337 25.60 -3.09 -12.08
C LEU A 337 25.75 -2.69 -13.56
N ARG A 338 26.92 -2.94 -14.15
CA ARG A 338 27.19 -2.67 -15.57
C ARG A 338 26.30 -3.47 -16.50
N SER A 339 26.06 -4.75 -16.22
CA SER A 339 25.18 -5.61 -17.04
C SER A 339 23.76 -5.08 -17.09
N ILE A 340 23.21 -4.71 -15.93
CA ILE A 340 21.85 -4.14 -15.83
C ILE A 340 21.79 -2.76 -16.49
N ALA A 341 22.76 -1.88 -16.21
CA ALA A 341 22.81 -0.54 -16.81
C ALA A 341 22.88 -0.58 -18.34
N ASN A 342 23.70 -1.49 -18.90
CA ASN A 342 23.80 -1.67 -20.35
C ASN A 342 22.47 -2.12 -20.96
N TYR A 343 21.73 -3.02 -20.30
CA TYR A 343 20.42 -3.42 -20.77
C TYR A 343 19.44 -2.24 -20.75
N LEU A 344 19.30 -1.54 -19.62
CA LEU A 344 18.36 -0.41 -19.48
C LEU A 344 18.69 0.69 -20.51
N LYS A 345 19.97 1.01 -20.69
CA LYS A 345 20.43 1.93 -21.73
C LYS A 345 20.05 1.47 -23.14
N SER A 346 20.25 0.19 -23.47
CA SER A 346 19.93 -0.37 -24.78
C SER A 346 18.44 -0.28 -25.12
N GLN A 347 17.58 -0.21 -24.11
CA GLN A 347 16.14 -0.09 -24.20
C GLN A 347 15.64 1.36 -24.06
N ASN A 348 16.52 2.34 -23.89
CA ASN A 348 16.21 3.74 -23.59
C ASN A 348 15.29 3.90 -22.38
N ILE A 349 15.49 3.09 -21.33
CA ILE A 349 14.68 3.11 -20.12
C ILE A 349 15.37 4.00 -19.08
N PRO A 350 14.72 5.11 -18.67
CA PRO A 350 15.16 5.85 -17.50
C PRO A 350 14.88 5.05 -16.23
N TYR A 351 15.76 5.14 -15.23
CA TYR A 351 15.64 4.36 -13.99
C TYR A 351 16.26 5.08 -12.80
N GLY A 352 15.86 4.64 -11.59
CA GLY A 352 16.45 5.09 -10.33
C GLY A 352 17.55 4.16 -9.84
N ILE A 353 18.47 4.69 -9.05
CA ILE A 353 19.47 3.92 -8.30
C ILE A 353 19.43 4.34 -6.83
N ASN A 354 19.00 3.43 -5.97
CA ASN A 354 19.00 3.59 -4.52
C ASN A 354 20.36 3.20 -3.97
N VAL A 355 21.08 4.19 -3.43
CA VAL A 355 22.47 4.01 -3.01
C VAL A 355 22.62 4.26 -1.52
N ILE A 356 23.30 3.34 -0.85
CA ILE A 356 23.67 3.40 0.57
C ILE A 356 25.15 3.79 0.63
N PRO A 357 25.52 4.96 1.20
CA PRO A 357 26.90 5.44 1.14
C PRO A 357 27.90 4.70 2.06
N VAL A 358 27.41 3.97 3.05
CA VAL A 358 28.26 3.24 3.99
C VAL A 358 27.71 1.85 4.27
N TYR A 359 28.50 0.83 3.95
CA TYR A 359 28.24 -0.55 4.36
C TYR A 359 28.80 -0.79 5.77
N LYS A 360 28.00 -1.46 6.60
CA LYS A 360 28.39 -1.93 7.93
C LYS A 360 27.99 -3.37 8.15
N ASP A 361 28.89 -4.15 8.70
CA ASP A 361 28.68 -5.48 9.25
C ASP A 361 29.40 -5.56 10.62
N PRO A 362 28.78 -5.04 11.68
CA PRO A 362 29.45 -4.90 12.96
C PRO A 362 29.72 -6.24 13.67
N LYS A 363 29.09 -7.32 13.24
CA LYS A 363 29.28 -8.68 13.79
C LYS A 363 30.10 -9.57 12.86
N GLY A 364 30.40 -9.11 11.64
CA GLY A 364 31.04 -9.93 10.62
C GLY A 364 30.17 -11.08 10.15
N VAL A 365 28.85 -10.88 10.09
CA VAL A 365 27.89 -11.92 9.67
C VAL A 365 28.23 -12.45 8.29
N TYR A 366 28.63 -11.57 7.37
CA TYR A 366 29.06 -11.93 6.03
C TYR A 366 30.58 -11.86 5.82
N ASN A 367 31.35 -11.62 6.89
CA ASN A 367 32.79 -11.52 6.86
C ASN A 367 33.50 -12.45 7.88
N ASN A 368 32.98 -13.69 8.01
CA ASN A 368 33.57 -14.75 8.85
C ASN A 368 33.80 -14.32 10.31
N GLY A 369 32.88 -13.54 10.89
CA GLY A 369 32.96 -13.03 12.26
C GLY A 369 33.83 -11.79 12.43
N VAL A 370 34.40 -11.23 11.35
CA VAL A 370 35.24 -10.03 11.40
C VAL A 370 34.40 -8.79 11.12
N PRO A 371 34.25 -7.85 12.07
CA PRO A 371 33.53 -6.60 11.80
C PRO A 371 34.08 -5.82 10.61
N GLU A 372 33.17 -5.30 9.80
CA GLU A 372 33.54 -4.57 8.59
C GLU A 372 32.77 -3.24 8.48
N THR A 373 33.45 -2.21 7.97
CA THR A 373 32.82 -0.95 7.56
C THR A 373 33.53 -0.48 6.29
N VAL A 374 32.75 -0.25 5.23
CA VAL A 374 33.25 0.22 3.93
C VAL A 374 32.44 1.42 3.47
N THR A 375 33.08 2.51 3.10
CA THR A 375 32.45 3.69 2.52
C THR A 375 32.49 3.64 0.99
N LEU A 376 31.63 4.37 0.31
CA LEU A 376 31.70 4.53 -1.16
C LEU A 376 33.07 5.04 -1.61
N ALA A 377 33.68 5.98 -0.88
CA ALA A 377 35.00 6.47 -1.20
C ALA A 377 36.12 5.38 -1.21
N GLN A 378 35.90 4.30 -0.45
CA GLN A 378 36.76 3.13 -0.39
C GLN A 378 36.40 2.06 -1.43
N ALA A 379 35.36 2.27 -2.22
CA ALA A 379 34.85 1.34 -3.25
C ALA A 379 34.93 1.98 -4.66
N PRO A 380 36.11 2.33 -5.19
CA PRO A 380 36.24 3.11 -6.43
C PRO A 380 35.65 2.41 -7.66
N ALA A 381 35.63 1.09 -7.72
CA ALA A 381 35.04 0.33 -8.81
C ALA A 381 33.51 0.51 -8.83
N VAL A 382 32.85 0.44 -7.67
CA VAL A 382 31.39 0.71 -7.53
C VAL A 382 31.11 2.16 -7.92
N VAL A 383 31.86 3.12 -7.39
CA VAL A 383 31.68 4.55 -7.71
C VAL A 383 31.84 4.83 -9.21
N THR A 384 32.78 4.15 -9.88
CA THR A 384 32.93 4.26 -11.33
C THR A 384 31.67 3.83 -12.06
N GLU A 385 31.06 2.69 -11.68
CA GLU A 385 29.82 2.24 -12.31
C GLU A 385 28.63 3.16 -11.97
N LEU A 386 28.53 3.65 -10.75
CA LEU A 386 27.50 4.64 -10.39
C LEU A 386 27.60 5.89 -11.27
N LYS A 387 28.81 6.43 -11.49
CA LYS A 387 29.04 7.56 -12.39
C LYS A 387 28.67 7.23 -13.83
N ASN A 388 28.99 6.04 -14.31
CA ASN A 388 28.59 5.57 -15.64
C ASN A 388 27.08 5.47 -15.77
N MET A 389 26.38 4.95 -14.75
CA MET A 389 24.90 4.87 -14.73
C MET A 389 24.28 6.27 -14.78
N LEU A 390 24.76 7.20 -13.97
CA LEU A 390 24.30 8.60 -13.98
C LEU A 390 24.52 9.28 -15.33
N ALA A 391 25.68 9.07 -15.96
CA ALA A 391 25.97 9.59 -17.30
C ALA A 391 25.07 8.99 -18.40
N ASN A 392 24.44 7.83 -18.13
CA ASN A 392 23.53 7.14 -19.02
C ASN A 392 22.04 7.30 -18.61
N GLY A 393 21.70 8.31 -17.81
CA GLY A 393 20.33 8.70 -17.51
C GLY A 393 19.72 8.07 -16.26
N ALA A 394 20.50 7.40 -15.42
CA ALA A 394 20.04 6.98 -14.10
C ALA A 394 19.85 8.21 -13.19
N VAL A 395 18.91 8.12 -12.23
CA VAL A 395 18.69 9.14 -11.21
C VAL A 395 19.15 8.61 -9.85
N LEU A 396 20.07 9.36 -9.21
CA LEU A 396 20.59 9.01 -7.89
C LEU A 396 19.56 9.30 -6.81
N MET A 397 19.29 8.30 -5.99
CA MET A 397 18.40 8.35 -4.85
C MET A 397 19.15 7.95 -3.59
N ASN A 398 18.87 8.58 -2.47
CA ASN A 398 19.46 8.20 -1.19
C ASN A 398 18.63 7.10 -0.53
N HIS A 399 19.30 6.03 -0.08
CA HIS A 399 18.69 4.89 0.61
C HIS A 399 19.25 4.72 2.03
N GLY A 400 19.11 5.78 2.84
CA GLY A 400 19.66 5.82 4.19
C GLY A 400 21.14 6.23 4.25
N TYR A 401 21.70 6.23 5.45
CA TYR A 401 23.12 6.43 5.67
C TYR A 401 23.88 5.10 5.69
N THR A 402 23.36 4.13 6.44
CA THR A 402 23.97 2.81 6.58
C THR A 402 23.00 1.67 6.33
N HIS A 403 21.72 1.96 6.09
CA HIS A 403 20.64 0.96 5.99
C HIS A 403 20.69 -0.05 7.17
N GLN A 404 21.03 0.44 8.35
CA GLN A 404 21.00 -0.30 9.62
C GLN A 404 21.04 0.71 10.77
N TYR A 405 20.57 0.32 11.96
CA TYR A 405 20.38 1.23 13.08
C TYR A 405 21.67 1.87 13.62
N GLY A 406 22.81 1.26 13.44
CA GLY A 406 24.09 1.88 13.83
C GLY A 406 24.96 1.08 14.79
N THR A 407 24.41 0.10 15.49
CA THR A 407 25.18 -0.74 16.43
C THR A 407 24.89 -2.23 16.24
N ALA A 408 25.73 -3.07 16.85
CA ALA A 408 25.55 -4.52 16.86
C ALA A 408 24.34 -5.01 17.69
N ASN A 409 23.62 -4.10 18.33
CA ASN A 409 22.54 -4.43 19.26
C ASN A 409 21.14 -4.25 18.65
N ASN A 410 21.05 -4.06 17.35
CA ASN A 410 19.74 -4.07 16.70
C ASN A 410 19.12 -5.46 16.84
N PRO A 411 17.79 -5.56 17.09
CA PRO A 411 17.09 -6.84 17.18
C PRO A 411 17.23 -7.73 15.92
N TYR A 412 17.47 -7.16 14.76
CA TYR A 412 17.70 -7.90 13.53
C TYR A 412 19.14 -8.46 13.46
N ASN A 413 19.95 -8.13 12.49
CA ASN A 413 21.33 -8.65 12.39
C ASN A 413 22.43 -7.58 12.38
N GLY A 414 22.07 -6.32 12.22
CA GLY A 414 22.98 -5.19 12.20
C GLY A 414 23.71 -4.96 10.88
N VAL A 415 23.40 -5.72 9.81
CA VAL A 415 24.08 -5.62 8.53
C VAL A 415 23.36 -4.67 7.58
N THR A 416 24.12 -3.86 6.84
CA THR A 416 23.62 -2.99 5.79
C THR A 416 22.84 -3.77 4.73
N GLY A 417 21.64 -3.34 4.43
CA GLY A 417 20.72 -3.96 3.46
C GLY A 417 19.79 -5.00 4.09
N ASP A 418 20.19 -5.63 5.21
CA ASP A 418 19.33 -6.57 5.94
C ASP A 418 18.57 -5.90 7.07
N ASP A 419 19.16 -4.89 7.70
CA ASP A 419 18.68 -4.30 8.94
C ASP A 419 17.93 -2.98 8.70
N PHE A 420 17.17 -2.55 9.69
CA PHE A 420 16.36 -1.34 9.67
C PHE A 420 17.15 -0.14 10.19
N GLU A 421 17.04 1.01 9.53
CA GLU A 421 17.75 2.23 9.95
C GLU A 421 16.91 3.15 10.82
N PHE A 422 15.66 3.41 10.43
CA PHE A 422 14.78 4.41 11.04
C PHE A 422 13.68 3.79 11.91
N PHE A 423 13.67 2.47 11.99
CA PHE A 423 12.77 1.69 12.83
C PHE A 423 13.52 0.47 13.35
N ARG A 424 13.07 -0.14 14.45
CA ARG A 424 13.60 -1.42 14.91
C ARG A 424 12.64 -2.53 14.52
N ALA A 425 13.17 -3.67 14.17
CA ALA A 425 12.39 -4.84 13.82
C ALA A 425 13.09 -6.13 14.24
N HIS A 426 12.32 -7.18 14.46
CA HIS A 426 12.82 -8.54 14.65
C HIS A 426 11.97 -9.53 13.84
N VAL A 427 12.48 -10.75 13.66
CA VAL A 427 11.71 -11.85 13.11
C VAL A 427 11.18 -12.70 14.27
N ASP A 428 9.86 -12.89 14.31
CA ASP A 428 9.21 -13.70 15.36
C ASP A 428 9.38 -15.22 15.11
N THR A 429 8.91 -16.04 16.04
CA THR A 429 8.99 -17.51 15.93
C THR A 429 8.13 -18.10 14.82
N ALA A 430 7.22 -17.31 14.24
CA ALA A 430 6.37 -17.68 13.13
C ALA A 430 6.90 -17.12 11.79
N ASP A 431 8.15 -16.67 11.76
CA ASP A 431 8.85 -16.11 10.60
C ASP A 431 8.19 -14.84 10.04
N ASN A 432 7.55 -14.03 10.92
CA ASN A 432 7.06 -12.71 10.52
C ASN A 432 8.03 -11.62 10.96
N VAL A 433 8.18 -10.58 10.14
CA VAL A 433 8.84 -9.35 10.58
C VAL A 433 7.89 -8.54 11.43
N VAL A 434 8.33 -8.22 12.62
CA VAL A 434 7.60 -7.40 13.60
C VAL A 434 8.33 -6.09 13.78
N LEU A 435 7.60 -4.99 13.61
CA LEU A 435 8.12 -3.64 13.85
C LEU A 435 8.03 -3.31 15.34
N ASP A 436 9.18 -3.05 15.98
CA ASP A 436 9.30 -2.78 17.41
C ASP A 436 9.15 -1.30 17.77
N GLY A 437 9.08 -0.44 16.78
CA GLY A 437 9.03 1.01 16.99
C GLY A 437 10.31 1.73 16.53
N PRO A 438 10.32 3.06 16.55
CA PRO A 438 11.50 3.83 16.20
C PRO A 438 12.65 3.59 17.18
N PRO A 439 13.91 3.92 16.80
CA PRO A 439 15.04 3.94 17.72
C PRO A 439 14.80 4.87 18.91
N ALA A 440 15.48 4.61 20.03
CA ALA A 440 15.37 5.45 21.23
C ALA A 440 15.84 6.90 20.98
N GLU A 441 16.73 7.10 20.03
CA GLU A 441 17.28 8.41 19.61
C GLU A 441 16.38 9.15 18.61
N ASP A 442 15.29 8.53 18.17
CA ASP A 442 14.38 9.13 17.17
C ASP A 442 13.97 10.56 17.55
N SER A 443 14.37 11.48 16.71
CA SER A 443 14.13 12.91 16.85
C SER A 443 14.45 13.63 15.53
N THR A 444 13.94 14.84 15.38
CA THR A 444 14.30 15.71 14.26
C THR A 444 15.82 15.86 14.11
N VAL A 445 16.55 16.00 15.22
CA VAL A 445 18.02 16.17 15.22
C VAL A 445 18.72 14.90 14.76
N TRP A 446 18.28 13.75 15.25
CA TRP A 446 18.84 12.46 14.88
C TRP A 446 18.60 12.15 13.39
N ALA A 447 17.37 12.28 12.91
CA ALA A 447 17.02 12.07 11.51
C ALA A 447 17.83 13.00 10.58
N GLN A 448 17.91 14.28 10.90
CA GLN A 448 18.73 15.25 10.17
C GLN A 448 20.21 14.88 10.20
N GLY A 449 20.70 14.34 11.31
CA GLY A 449 22.05 13.84 11.45
C GLY A 449 22.35 12.67 10.50
N ARG A 450 21.43 11.71 10.37
CA ARG A 450 21.52 10.57 9.43
C ARG A 450 21.60 11.07 7.98
N ILE A 451 20.73 12.00 7.60
CA ILE A 451 20.73 12.61 6.27
C ILE A 451 22.05 13.33 5.99
N THR A 452 22.54 14.14 6.94
CA THR A 452 23.78 14.91 6.79
C THR A 452 24.98 13.97 6.59
N GLN A 453 25.05 12.88 7.35
CA GLN A 453 26.11 11.87 7.22
C GLN A 453 26.03 11.13 5.87
N ALA A 454 24.82 10.79 5.40
CA ALA A 454 24.64 10.18 4.09
C ALA A 454 25.14 11.12 2.96
N LEU A 455 24.72 12.39 2.99
CA LEU A 455 25.14 13.39 2.00
C LEU A 455 26.66 13.62 2.00
N ALA A 456 27.30 13.61 3.17
CA ALA A 456 28.76 13.66 3.30
C ALA A 456 29.43 12.44 2.66
N GLY A 457 28.84 11.25 2.80
CA GLY A 457 29.32 10.01 2.16
C GLY A 457 29.27 10.07 0.63
N PHE A 458 28.19 10.59 0.05
CA PHE A 458 28.07 10.84 -1.40
C PHE A 458 29.12 11.86 -1.88
N ALA A 459 29.27 12.97 -1.18
CA ALA A 459 30.25 14.01 -1.52
C ALA A 459 31.68 13.47 -1.47
N ALA A 460 32.03 12.68 -0.44
CA ALA A 460 33.35 12.07 -0.30
C ALA A 460 33.68 11.10 -1.46
N ALA A 461 32.68 10.46 -2.06
CA ALA A 461 32.80 9.61 -3.23
C ALA A 461 32.82 10.40 -4.57
N GLY A 462 32.63 11.72 -4.52
CA GLY A 462 32.49 12.57 -5.71
C GLY A 462 31.25 12.29 -6.53
N LEU A 463 30.16 11.93 -5.84
CA LEU A 463 28.80 11.78 -6.40
C LEU A 463 27.97 13.05 -6.13
N PRO A 464 26.99 13.38 -6.98
CA PRO A 464 26.12 14.52 -6.76
C PRO A 464 25.22 14.31 -5.53
N LYS A 465 24.61 15.40 -5.02
CA LYS A 465 23.59 15.32 -3.99
C LYS A 465 22.34 14.63 -4.56
N PRO A 466 21.85 13.52 -3.95
CA PRO A 466 20.57 12.93 -4.33
C PRO A 466 19.41 13.91 -4.11
N ALA A 467 18.49 14.00 -5.08
CA ALA A 467 17.28 14.81 -4.96
C ALA A 467 16.08 14.03 -4.42
N LEU A 468 16.14 12.71 -4.50
CA LEU A 468 15.08 11.78 -4.11
C LEU A 468 15.56 10.89 -2.96
N TRP A 469 14.58 10.37 -2.24
CA TRP A 469 14.78 9.47 -1.11
C TRP A 469 13.95 8.20 -1.25
N THR A 470 14.47 7.08 -0.75
CA THR A 470 13.69 5.89 -0.42
C THR A 470 14.07 5.45 0.99
N THR A 471 13.08 5.27 1.85
CA THR A 471 13.30 4.84 3.23
C THR A 471 13.74 3.37 3.27
N PRO A 472 14.85 3.02 3.95
CA PRO A 472 15.23 1.64 4.22
C PRO A 472 14.05 0.83 4.78
N HIS A 473 13.73 -0.31 4.15
CA HIS A 473 12.58 -1.16 4.48
C HIS A 473 11.23 -0.44 4.62
N TYR A 474 11.10 0.78 4.06
CA TYR A 474 9.87 1.59 4.10
C TYR A 474 9.38 1.93 5.51
N ALA A 475 10.18 1.69 6.55
CA ALA A 475 9.81 1.89 7.94
C ALA A 475 10.58 3.05 8.58
N ALA A 476 9.85 4.12 8.92
CA ALA A 476 10.34 5.29 9.63
C ALA A 476 9.26 5.87 10.52
N SER A 477 9.62 6.71 11.49
CA SER A 477 8.65 7.41 12.32
C SER A 477 7.97 8.56 11.57
N ALA A 478 6.85 9.05 12.09
CA ALA A 478 6.22 10.27 11.58
C ALA A 478 7.14 11.49 11.64
N THR A 479 8.08 11.52 12.59
CA THR A 479 9.11 12.56 12.71
C THR A 479 10.09 12.46 11.55
N ASP A 480 10.60 11.26 11.27
CA ASP A 480 11.53 11.02 10.19
C ASP A 480 10.94 11.40 8.83
N TYR A 481 9.71 10.95 8.53
CA TYR A 481 9.05 11.26 7.25
C TYR A 481 8.91 12.79 7.03
N ARG A 482 8.61 13.57 8.08
CA ARG A 482 8.57 15.03 7.98
C ARG A 482 9.94 15.64 7.72
N VAL A 483 10.99 15.14 8.37
CA VAL A 483 12.37 15.60 8.16
C VAL A 483 12.84 15.23 6.74
N LEU A 484 12.53 14.04 6.28
CA LEU A 484 12.85 13.59 4.91
C LEU A 484 12.19 14.50 3.86
N GLY A 485 10.92 14.84 4.04
CA GLY A 485 10.20 15.77 3.16
C GLY A 485 10.74 17.20 3.12
N GLN A 486 11.49 17.62 4.15
CA GLN A 486 12.17 18.93 4.17
C GLN A 486 13.51 18.90 3.44
N ASN A 487 14.12 17.73 3.23
CA ASN A 487 15.45 17.56 2.68
C ASN A 487 15.47 17.07 1.22
N TYR A 488 14.42 16.40 0.79
CA TYR A 488 14.30 15.79 -0.54
C TYR A 488 13.06 16.32 -1.26
N SER A 489 13.13 16.39 -2.59
CA SER A 489 12.02 16.88 -3.43
C SER A 489 10.84 15.92 -3.45
N ALA A 490 11.12 14.61 -3.32
CA ALA A 490 10.11 13.57 -3.20
C ALA A 490 10.72 12.30 -2.57
N ARG A 491 9.84 11.47 -2.04
CA ARG A 491 10.14 10.11 -1.61
C ARG A 491 9.54 9.14 -2.63
N LEU A 492 10.26 8.11 -3.05
CA LEU A 492 9.77 7.04 -3.93
C LEU A 492 9.73 5.76 -3.11
N GLU A 493 8.57 5.44 -2.56
CA GLU A 493 8.46 4.41 -1.54
C GLU A 493 7.01 4.07 -1.18
N ARG A 494 6.86 3.05 -0.36
CA ARG A 494 5.71 2.76 0.49
C ARG A 494 5.94 3.43 1.83
N SER A 495 4.91 3.84 2.54
CA SER A 495 5.07 4.59 3.79
C SER A 495 4.13 4.13 4.88
N LEU A 496 4.53 4.36 6.14
CA LEU A 496 3.70 4.10 7.32
C LEU A 496 3.01 5.39 7.78
N TYR A 497 1.74 5.29 8.12
CA TYR A 497 0.92 6.39 8.63
C TYR A 497 0.33 6.00 9.98
N PHE A 498 0.64 6.79 11.02
CA PHE A 498 0.37 6.44 12.42
C PHE A 498 -0.85 7.17 12.97
N ALA A 499 -1.69 6.48 13.75
CA ALA A 499 -2.79 7.09 14.49
C ALA A 499 -2.29 8.24 15.38
N GLY A 500 -3.10 9.28 15.56
CA GLY A 500 -2.71 10.51 16.24
C GLY A 500 -2.17 11.61 15.31
N THR A 501 -1.84 11.28 14.05
CA THR A 501 -1.26 12.22 13.07
C THR A 501 -2.25 13.31 12.65
N LEU A 502 -3.50 12.96 12.33
CA LEU A 502 -4.53 13.93 11.91
C LEU A 502 -5.12 14.71 13.07
N THR A 503 -5.18 14.13 14.24
CA THR A 503 -5.71 14.76 15.45
C THR A 503 -4.72 15.74 16.09
N GLY A 504 -3.47 15.78 15.60
CA GLY A 504 -2.40 16.62 16.15
C GLY A 504 -1.87 16.10 17.50
N GLY A 505 -2.17 14.84 17.86
CA GLY A 505 -1.63 14.16 19.03
C GLY A 505 -0.23 13.59 18.80
N THR A 506 0.27 12.86 19.77
CA THR A 506 1.49 12.06 19.61
C THR A 506 1.18 10.85 18.73
N PRO A 507 1.93 10.61 17.66
CA PRO A 507 1.74 9.42 16.82
C PRO A 507 1.87 8.12 17.63
N ASP A 508 0.89 7.24 17.51
CA ASP A 508 0.91 5.92 18.13
C ASP A 508 1.64 4.93 17.21
N ASN A 509 2.91 4.67 17.50
CA ASN A 509 3.74 3.77 16.69
C ASN A 509 3.27 2.29 16.73
N SER A 510 2.35 1.93 17.60
CA SER A 510 1.74 0.59 17.63
C SER A 510 0.53 0.47 16.70
N ARG A 511 -0.05 1.59 16.25
CA ARG A 511 -1.22 1.67 15.39
C ARG A 511 -0.93 2.46 14.13
N TYR A 512 -0.72 1.75 13.04
CA TYR A 512 -0.41 2.34 11.74
C TYR A 512 -1.09 1.60 10.60
N ILE A 513 -1.16 2.28 9.47
CA ILE A 513 -1.47 1.72 8.16
C ILE A 513 -0.28 1.94 7.23
N GLY A 514 0.18 0.87 6.58
CA GLY A 514 1.10 0.98 5.47
C GLY A 514 0.35 1.25 4.18
N GLN A 515 0.92 2.09 3.31
CA GLN A 515 0.28 2.45 2.05
C GLN A 515 1.29 2.62 0.93
N PHE A 516 0.91 2.18 -0.26
CA PHE A 516 1.51 2.48 -1.54
C PHE A 516 0.50 3.21 -2.43
N PHE A 517 0.95 3.80 -3.52
CA PHE A 517 0.15 4.68 -4.34
C PHE A 517 0.20 4.30 -5.81
N PRO A 518 -0.92 4.35 -6.54
CA PRO A 518 -0.96 4.08 -7.98
C PRO A 518 -0.50 5.29 -8.81
N TYR A 519 -0.41 6.45 -8.19
CA TYR A 519 0.02 7.74 -8.77
C TYR A 519 0.72 8.57 -7.69
N SER A 520 1.41 9.65 -8.09
CA SER A 520 2.07 10.56 -7.14
C SER A 520 1.08 11.29 -6.26
N VAL A 521 1.37 11.39 -4.98
CA VAL A 521 0.51 12.06 -4.00
C VAL A 521 1.27 13.09 -3.18
N LYS A 522 0.56 14.04 -2.60
CA LYS A 522 1.02 14.80 -1.45
C LYS A 522 0.40 14.21 -0.21
N ASP A 523 1.22 13.59 0.64
CA ASP A 523 0.73 12.85 1.79
C ASP A 523 0.42 13.73 3.02
N VAL A 524 -0.13 13.10 4.08
CA VAL A 524 -0.48 13.80 5.32
C VAL A 524 0.73 14.33 6.10
N TYR A 525 1.96 13.89 5.78
CA TYR A 525 3.19 14.49 6.29
C TYR A 525 3.61 15.74 5.51
N GLY A 526 2.89 16.09 4.45
CA GLY A 526 3.15 17.26 3.61
C GLY A 526 4.22 17.04 2.55
N THR A 527 4.59 15.80 2.26
CA THR A 527 5.66 15.44 1.30
C THR A 527 5.08 14.86 0.01
N THR A 528 5.82 15.00 -1.08
CA THR A 528 5.49 14.31 -2.33
C THR A 528 5.98 12.87 -2.25
N VAL A 529 5.08 11.91 -2.46
CA VAL A 529 5.42 10.49 -2.56
C VAL A 529 5.14 10.02 -3.99
N LEU A 530 6.17 9.46 -4.62
CA LEU A 530 6.10 8.86 -5.94
C LEU A 530 5.73 7.38 -5.80
N PRO A 531 5.02 6.80 -6.79
CA PRO A 531 4.52 5.43 -6.70
C PRO A 531 5.63 4.38 -6.60
N GLU A 532 5.39 3.37 -5.77
CA GLU A 532 6.04 2.08 -5.79
C GLU A 532 4.98 1.05 -5.40
N ASN A 533 4.32 0.45 -6.39
CA ASN A 533 3.02 -0.18 -6.20
C ASN A 533 2.85 -1.58 -6.80
N ILE A 534 3.86 -2.12 -7.49
CA ILE A 534 3.75 -3.48 -8.04
C ILE A 534 4.80 -4.45 -7.47
N GLY A 535 5.54 -4.04 -6.44
CA GLY A 535 6.48 -4.89 -5.69
C GLY A 535 7.86 -4.99 -6.31
N ASN A 536 8.51 -6.13 -6.07
CA ASN A 536 9.87 -6.43 -6.53
C ASN A 536 10.00 -7.87 -7.00
N TYR A 537 11.07 -8.17 -7.74
CA TYR A 537 11.44 -9.54 -8.04
C TYR A 537 12.12 -10.18 -6.82
N GLU A 538 11.60 -11.32 -6.36
CA GLU A 538 12.16 -12.15 -5.31
C GLU A 538 11.89 -13.63 -5.60
N PRO A 539 12.89 -14.42 -5.98
CA PRO A 539 12.66 -15.81 -6.40
C PRO A 539 12.53 -16.81 -5.25
N GLU A 540 12.85 -16.40 -4.02
CA GLU A 540 12.86 -17.28 -2.85
C GLU A 540 11.79 -16.85 -1.84
N ALA A 541 11.13 -17.81 -1.19
CA ALA A 541 10.25 -17.54 -0.07
C ALA A 541 11.06 -17.21 1.18
N TYR A 542 10.66 -16.18 1.92
CA TYR A 542 11.26 -15.79 3.20
C TYR A 542 10.29 -14.93 4.03
N ASN A 543 10.44 -14.97 5.33
CA ASN A 543 9.63 -14.15 6.26
C ASN A 543 8.13 -14.21 5.93
N ASN A 544 7.61 -15.43 5.68
CA ASN A 544 6.22 -15.70 5.26
C ASN A 544 5.78 -15.01 3.96
N HIS A 545 6.71 -14.50 3.16
CA HIS A 545 6.39 -14.03 1.82
C HIS A 545 6.65 -15.13 0.79
N PRO A 546 5.70 -15.40 -0.11
CA PRO A 546 5.94 -16.30 -1.24
C PRO A 546 6.94 -15.67 -2.22
N PRO A 547 7.57 -16.48 -3.09
CA PRO A 547 8.33 -15.92 -4.21
C PRO A 547 7.49 -14.96 -5.04
N ARG A 548 8.13 -13.92 -5.56
CA ARG A 548 7.56 -12.99 -6.54
C ARG A 548 8.39 -13.02 -7.82
N LEU A 549 7.79 -13.58 -8.86
CA LEU A 549 8.43 -13.77 -10.15
C LEU A 549 8.02 -12.67 -11.15
N PRO A 550 8.65 -12.55 -12.31
CA PRO A 550 8.25 -11.57 -13.32
C PRO A 550 6.76 -11.60 -13.67
N ALA A 551 6.15 -12.79 -13.68
CA ALA A 551 4.72 -12.94 -13.96
C ALA A 551 3.83 -12.27 -12.91
N ASP A 552 4.24 -12.27 -11.64
CA ASP A 552 3.47 -11.66 -10.55
C ASP A 552 3.50 -10.12 -10.64
N LEU A 553 4.67 -9.56 -10.95
CA LEU A 553 4.80 -8.11 -11.18
C LEU A 553 3.99 -7.66 -12.41
N ILE A 554 4.00 -8.46 -13.49
CA ILE A 554 3.23 -8.19 -14.70
C ILE A 554 1.72 -8.28 -14.38
N ALA A 555 1.29 -9.24 -13.56
CA ALA A 555 -0.10 -9.37 -13.13
C ALA A 555 -0.54 -8.15 -12.30
N SER A 556 0.30 -7.68 -11.36
CA SER A 556 0.05 -6.47 -10.58
C SER A 556 0.00 -5.22 -11.47
N ALA A 557 0.90 -5.09 -12.44
CA ALA A 557 0.85 -4.02 -13.44
C ALA A 557 -0.46 -4.07 -14.26
N LYS A 558 -0.90 -5.28 -14.66
CA LYS A 558 -2.17 -5.47 -15.37
C LYS A 558 -3.38 -5.01 -14.55
N ALA A 559 -3.43 -5.34 -13.27
CA ALA A 559 -4.49 -4.88 -12.37
C ALA A 559 -4.53 -3.34 -12.28
N ASN A 560 -3.36 -2.70 -12.21
CA ASN A 560 -3.22 -1.25 -12.13
C ASN A 560 -3.62 -0.49 -13.42
N LEU A 561 -3.83 -1.18 -14.56
CA LEU A 561 -4.45 -0.56 -15.74
C LEU A 561 -5.88 -0.06 -15.48
N ALA A 562 -6.53 -0.50 -14.41
CA ALA A 562 -7.84 0.01 -14.03
C ALA A 562 -7.80 1.48 -13.58
N VAL A 563 -6.66 1.98 -13.10
CA VAL A 563 -6.47 3.38 -12.69
C VAL A 563 -6.08 4.21 -13.89
N ARG A 564 -6.88 5.23 -14.23
CA ARG A 564 -6.77 6.00 -15.50
C ARG A 564 -5.47 6.81 -15.66
N ASP A 565 -4.78 7.17 -14.59
CA ASP A 565 -3.44 7.76 -14.62
C ASP A 565 -2.46 6.93 -13.78
N GLY A 566 -2.63 5.60 -13.85
CA GLY A 566 -1.89 4.65 -13.07
C GLY A 566 -0.44 4.50 -13.50
N VAL A 567 0.42 4.29 -12.51
CA VAL A 567 1.84 3.97 -12.70
C VAL A 567 2.07 2.51 -12.31
N ALA A 568 2.93 1.80 -13.05
CA ALA A 568 3.50 0.52 -12.65
C ALA A 568 4.96 0.74 -12.23
N SER A 569 5.21 0.82 -10.93
CA SER A 569 6.55 1.11 -10.40
C SER A 569 7.02 -0.02 -9.50
N PHE A 570 8.24 -0.49 -9.75
CA PHE A 570 8.85 -1.60 -9.03
C PHE A 570 10.35 -1.37 -8.79
N PHE A 571 10.91 -2.16 -7.86
CA PHE A 571 12.35 -2.19 -7.67
C PHE A 571 12.96 -3.55 -8.00
N TYR A 572 14.28 -3.56 -8.21
CA TYR A 572 15.06 -4.71 -8.56
C TYR A 572 16.39 -4.68 -7.84
N HIS A 573 16.76 -5.77 -7.17
CA HIS A 573 18.06 -5.88 -6.53
C HIS A 573 19.12 -6.25 -7.55
N PRO A 574 20.23 -5.48 -7.67
CA PRO A 574 21.24 -5.71 -8.70
C PRO A 574 22.10 -6.96 -8.48
N TYR A 575 21.97 -7.65 -7.35
CA TYR A 575 22.61 -8.94 -7.14
C TYR A 575 21.89 -10.10 -7.85
N TYR A 576 20.69 -9.88 -8.38
CA TYR A 576 20.01 -10.83 -9.27
C TYR A 576 20.49 -10.69 -10.73
N PRO A 577 20.45 -11.78 -11.52
CA PRO A 577 20.82 -11.73 -12.93
C PRO A 577 19.84 -10.86 -13.74
N VAL A 578 20.32 -10.27 -14.83
CA VAL A 578 19.50 -9.33 -15.65
C VAL A 578 18.27 -9.96 -16.32
N THR A 579 18.19 -11.29 -16.45
CA THR A 579 17.13 -11.98 -17.19
C THR A 579 15.72 -11.77 -16.61
N PRO A 580 15.46 -11.92 -15.30
CA PRO A 580 14.14 -11.62 -14.74
C PRO A 580 13.73 -10.15 -14.92
N LEU A 581 14.69 -9.22 -14.80
CA LEU A 581 14.44 -7.80 -15.06
C LEU A 581 13.96 -7.55 -16.50
N LYS A 582 14.62 -8.20 -17.49
CA LYS A 582 14.18 -8.14 -18.89
C LYS A 582 12.76 -8.64 -19.06
N GLN A 583 12.44 -9.81 -18.52
CA GLN A 583 11.11 -10.39 -18.59
C GLN A 583 10.04 -9.47 -18.00
N THR A 584 10.30 -8.89 -16.83
CA THR A 584 9.39 -7.95 -16.17
C THR A 584 9.16 -6.71 -17.03
N ILE A 585 10.22 -6.08 -17.52
CA ILE A 585 10.14 -4.86 -18.34
C ILE A 585 9.41 -5.13 -19.66
N GLU A 586 9.74 -6.22 -20.36
CA GLU A 586 9.10 -6.58 -21.62
C GLU A 586 7.61 -6.89 -21.42
N GLY A 587 7.25 -7.59 -20.34
CA GLY A 587 5.87 -7.87 -19.99
C GLY A 587 5.06 -6.60 -19.68
N ILE A 588 5.62 -5.67 -18.91
CA ILE A 588 4.99 -4.38 -18.60
C ILE A 588 4.82 -3.52 -19.87
N LYS A 589 5.83 -3.47 -20.74
CA LYS A 589 5.71 -2.80 -22.06
C LYS A 589 4.60 -3.42 -22.92
N ALA A 590 4.48 -4.73 -22.92
CA ALA A 590 3.44 -5.44 -23.68
C ALA A 590 2.00 -5.12 -23.20
N LEU A 591 1.84 -4.69 -21.96
CA LEU A 591 0.58 -4.17 -21.41
C LEU A 591 0.26 -2.73 -21.87
N GLY A 592 1.16 -2.05 -22.57
CA GLY A 592 0.97 -0.67 -23.06
C GLY A 592 1.59 0.41 -22.15
N TYR A 593 2.31 0.05 -21.12
CA TYR A 593 3.01 1.01 -20.27
C TYR A 593 4.23 1.63 -20.98
N THR A 594 4.46 2.92 -20.69
CA THR A 594 5.67 3.65 -21.11
C THR A 594 6.58 3.89 -19.92
N PHE A 595 7.83 3.41 -19.98
CA PHE A 595 8.83 3.70 -18.94
C PHE A 595 9.27 5.16 -19.00
N VAL A 596 9.21 5.83 -17.85
CA VAL A 596 9.50 7.27 -17.71
C VAL A 596 10.49 7.51 -16.56
N GLY A 597 11.12 8.68 -16.55
CA GLY A 597 11.94 9.12 -15.42
C GLY A 597 11.08 9.58 -14.22
N PRO A 598 11.66 9.68 -13.01
CA PRO A 598 10.91 10.00 -11.80
C PRO A 598 10.25 11.38 -11.82
N THR A 599 10.81 12.35 -12.55
CA THR A 599 10.18 13.67 -12.73
C THR A 599 8.82 13.57 -13.43
N ALA A 600 8.69 12.67 -14.40
CA ALA A 600 7.44 12.48 -15.13
C ALA A 600 6.41 11.66 -14.33
N LEU A 601 6.77 11.07 -13.20
CA LEU A 601 5.81 10.43 -12.28
C LEU A 601 4.99 11.46 -11.50
N GLY A 602 5.55 12.65 -11.27
CA GLY A 602 4.90 13.73 -10.52
C GLY A 602 4.12 14.73 -11.37
N GLN A 603 4.00 14.47 -12.69
CA GLN A 603 3.35 15.40 -13.65
C GLN A 603 1.96 14.95 -14.03
#